data_113aab7d87bfc18102d46eda981f753e
#
_entry.id   113aab7d87bfc18102d46eda981f753e
#
_cell.length_a   1.000
_cell.length_b   1.000
_cell.length_c   1.000
_cell.angle_alpha   90.00
_cell.angle_beta   90.00
_cell.angle_gamma   90.00
#
_symmetry.space_group_name_H-M   'P 1'
#
loop_
_entity.id
_entity.type
_entity.pdbx_description
1 polymer ?
#
loop_
_entity_poly.entity_id
_entity_poly.type
_entity_poly.pdbx_seq_one_letter_code
_entity_poly.pdbx_strand_id
1 'polypeptide(L)'
;MRTALTIAGSDSSGGAGIQADIKTMISNGVYAMSAITALTAQNTTGVTGIMEATPEFLADQLDNIFTDIYPDAVKIGMVSSSALIETIAKKLRQYEAKNIVVDPVMVATSGAKLINDEA
;
A
#
# COMPACT_ATOMS: atom_id res chain seq x y z
N MET A 1 21.56 -3.49 -0.60
CA MET A 1 20.32 -4.08 -1.16
C MET A 1 19.26 -3.01 -1.23
N ARG A 2 18.58 -2.91 -2.35
CA ARG A 2 17.48 -1.98 -2.49
C ARG A 2 16.26 -2.48 -1.74
N THR A 3 15.46 -1.53 -1.24
CA THR A 3 14.26 -1.82 -0.46
C THR A 3 13.06 -1.17 -1.12
N ALA A 4 11.91 -1.81 -0.99
CA ALA A 4 10.66 -1.25 -1.49
C ALA A 4 9.53 -1.54 -0.51
N LEU A 5 8.61 -0.59 -0.42
CA LEU A 5 7.43 -0.70 0.41
C LEU A 5 6.21 -0.77 -0.48
N THR A 6 5.33 -1.72 -0.23
CA THR A 6 3.99 -1.70 -0.83
C THR A 6 2.97 -1.31 0.24
N ILE A 7 2.13 -0.35 -0.10
CA ILE A 7 1.01 0.08 0.74
C ILE A 7 -0.26 -0.35 0.03
N ALA A 8 -0.88 -1.42 0.51
CA ALA A 8 -2.02 -2.02 -0.19
C ALA A 8 -2.80 -2.94 0.73
N GLY A 9 -3.88 -3.48 0.22
CA GLY A 9 -4.65 -4.50 0.91
C GLY A 9 -3.98 -5.86 0.84
N SER A 10 -4.37 -6.73 1.74
CA SER A 10 -3.93 -8.12 1.76
C SER A 10 -4.96 -8.99 1.06
N ASP A 11 -4.51 -9.76 0.07
CA ASP A 11 -5.33 -10.75 -0.63
C ASP A 11 -5.05 -12.13 -0.04
N SER A 12 -6.00 -12.68 0.69
CA SER A 12 -5.82 -13.98 1.33
C SER A 12 -5.57 -15.12 0.34
N SER A 13 -5.99 -14.95 -0.92
CA SER A 13 -5.73 -15.96 -1.96
C SER A 13 -4.35 -15.82 -2.62
N GLY A 14 -3.65 -14.73 -2.36
CA GLY A 14 -2.25 -14.54 -2.77
C GLY A 14 -2.04 -14.00 -4.18
N GLY A 15 -3.11 -13.73 -4.93
CA GLY A 15 -3.00 -13.34 -6.34
C GLY A 15 -2.94 -11.83 -6.60
N ALA A 16 -3.19 -11.01 -5.58
CA ALA A 16 -3.23 -9.56 -5.72
C ALA A 16 -2.70 -8.90 -4.44
N GLY A 17 -2.84 -7.59 -4.32
CA GLY A 17 -2.47 -6.86 -3.13
C GLY A 17 -1.00 -6.98 -2.76
N ILE A 18 -0.73 -6.93 -1.46
CA ILE A 18 0.66 -7.00 -0.98
C ILE A 18 1.33 -8.32 -1.37
N GLN A 19 0.58 -9.41 -1.44
CA GLN A 19 1.16 -10.72 -1.77
C GLN A 19 1.74 -10.71 -3.18
N ALA A 20 1.02 -10.19 -4.15
CA ALA A 20 1.52 -10.08 -5.52
C ALA A 20 2.72 -9.13 -5.59
N ASP A 21 2.64 -8.01 -4.90
CA ASP A 21 3.71 -7.00 -4.90
C ASP A 21 5.00 -7.55 -4.30
N ILE A 22 4.89 -8.24 -3.16
CA ILE A 22 6.05 -8.83 -2.48
C ILE A 22 6.72 -9.86 -3.38
N LYS A 23 5.93 -10.73 -4.02
CA LYS A 23 6.47 -11.74 -4.94
C LYS A 23 7.24 -11.08 -6.08
N THR A 24 6.68 -10.03 -6.66
CA THR A 24 7.32 -9.30 -7.76
C THR A 24 8.61 -8.64 -7.30
N MET A 25 8.59 -7.99 -6.16
CA MET A 25 9.77 -7.32 -5.60
C MET A 25 10.89 -8.33 -5.34
N ILE A 26 10.56 -9.45 -4.72
CA ILE A 26 11.56 -10.50 -4.42
C ILE A 26 12.15 -11.05 -5.71
N SER A 27 11.34 -11.30 -6.72
CA SER A 27 11.84 -11.83 -7.99
C SER A 27 12.75 -10.85 -8.73
N ASN A 28 12.71 -9.58 -8.35
CA ASN A 28 13.61 -8.55 -8.89
C ASN A 28 14.76 -8.20 -7.95
N GLY A 29 15.00 -9.02 -6.93
CA GLY A 29 16.11 -8.83 -6.02
C GLY A 29 15.96 -7.69 -5.04
N VAL A 30 14.73 -7.31 -4.72
CA VAL A 30 14.43 -6.18 -3.85
C VAL A 30 13.92 -6.69 -2.50
N TYR A 31 14.41 -6.11 -1.42
CA TYR A 31 13.87 -6.38 -0.09
C TYR A 31 12.50 -5.73 0.04
N ALA A 32 11.46 -6.55 0.26
CA ALA A 32 10.08 -6.10 0.23
C ALA A 32 9.52 -5.90 1.64
N MET A 33 8.87 -4.76 1.84
CA MET A 33 8.15 -4.45 3.08
C MET A 33 6.70 -4.11 2.74
N SER A 34 5.82 -4.19 3.72
CA SER A 34 4.41 -3.91 3.48
C SER A 34 3.78 -3.11 4.61
N ALA A 35 2.88 -2.21 4.24
CA ALA A 35 1.94 -1.59 5.15
C ALA A 35 0.54 -1.95 4.65
N ILE A 36 -0.25 -2.56 5.50
CA ILE A 36 -1.52 -3.16 5.09
C ILE A 36 -2.66 -2.18 5.36
N THR A 37 -3.42 -1.87 4.31
CA THR A 37 -4.57 -0.98 4.42
C THR A 37 -5.85 -1.71 4.79
N ALA A 38 -5.96 -2.97 4.39
CA ALA A 38 -7.13 -3.79 4.69
C ALA A 38 -6.76 -5.26 4.58
N LEU A 39 -7.43 -6.07 5.38
CA LEU A 39 -7.39 -7.52 5.25
C LEU A 39 -8.62 -7.95 4.48
N THR A 40 -8.49 -8.94 3.60
CA THR A 40 -9.64 -9.50 2.90
C THR A 40 -9.79 -10.98 3.23
N ALA A 41 -11.03 -11.44 3.30
CA ALA A 41 -11.35 -12.84 3.26
C ALA A 41 -11.75 -13.14 1.81
N GLN A 42 -10.84 -13.70 1.07
CA GLN A 42 -10.92 -13.79 -0.39
C GLN A 42 -10.38 -15.12 -0.89
N ASN A 43 -10.96 -15.57 -1.99
CA ASN A 43 -10.43 -16.72 -2.74
C ASN A 43 -10.54 -16.39 -4.24
N THR A 44 -10.26 -17.36 -5.10
CA THR A 44 -10.26 -17.12 -6.54
C THR A 44 -11.64 -16.82 -7.12
N THR A 45 -12.71 -17.05 -6.36
CA THR A 45 -14.08 -16.79 -6.82
C THR A 45 -14.67 -15.49 -6.31
N GLY A 46 -14.06 -14.86 -5.32
CA GLY A 46 -14.56 -13.59 -4.84
C GLY A 46 -14.13 -13.23 -3.44
N VAL A 47 -14.60 -12.08 -2.99
CA VAL A 47 -14.30 -11.50 -1.67
C VAL A 47 -15.54 -11.64 -0.81
N THR A 48 -15.41 -12.25 0.37
CA THR A 48 -16.53 -12.43 1.31
C THR A 48 -16.47 -11.48 2.50
N GLY A 49 -15.33 -10.86 2.76
CA GLY A 49 -15.22 -9.91 3.87
C GLY A 49 -14.00 -9.02 3.72
N ILE A 50 -14.09 -7.83 4.27
CA ILE A 50 -13.01 -6.83 4.27
C ILE A 50 -12.94 -6.21 5.66
N MET A 51 -11.72 -6.13 6.20
CA MET A 51 -11.46 -5.42 7.45
C MET A 51 -10.40 -4.37 7.19
N GLU A 52 -10.79 -3.10 7.19
CA GLU A 52 -9.86 -2.00 6.99
C GLU A 52 -9.03 -1.74 8.24
N ALA A 53 -7.78 -1.35 8.03
CA ALA A 53 -6.96 -0.81 9.09
C ALA A 53 -7.51 0.58 9.48
N THR A 54 -7.34 0.96 10.74
CA THR A 54 -7.64 2.34 11.12
C THR A 54 -6.54 3.26 10.61
N PRO A 55 -6.84 4.56 10.39
CA PRO A 55 -5.79 5.52 10.03
C PRO A 55 -4.63 5.52 11.03
N GLU A 56 -4.92 5.41 12.33
CA GLU A 56 -3.91 5.38 13.37
C GLU A 56 -3.01 4.15 13.24
N PHE A 57 -3.59 2.99 12.97
CA PHE A 57 -2.78 1.78 12.84
C PHE A 57 -1.94 1.80 11.57
N LEU A 58 -2.50 2.31 10.48
CA LEU A 58 -1.73 2.47 9.25
C LEU A 58 -0.56 3.43 9.47
N ALA A 59 -0.79 4.53 10.19
CA ALA A 59 0.27 5.47 10.55
C ALA A 59 1.37 4.77 11.34
N ASP A 60 1.00 3.92 12.30
CA ASP A 60 1.97 3.16 13.09
C ASP A 60 2.80 2.23 12.22
N GLN A 61 2.18 1.54 11.27
CA GLN A 61 2.93 0.69 10.34
C GLN A 61 3.96 1.50 9.56
N LEU A 62 3.55 2.64 9.03
CA LEU A 62 4.43 3.50 8.23
C LEU A 62 5.55 4.08 9.08
N ASP A 63 5.25 4.52 10.30
CA ASP A 63 6.27 5.03 11.22
C ASP A 63 7.33 3.97 11.52
N ASN A 64 6.91 2.74 11.78
CA ASN A 64 7.85 1.65 12.08
C ASN A 64 8.73 1.33 10.87
N ILE A 65 8.21 1.43 9.66
CA ILE A 65 8.98 1.17 8.45
C ILE A 65 9.99 2.28 8.20
N PHE A 66 9.53 3.53 8.16
CA PHE A 66 10.39 4.65 7.78
C PHE A 66 11.46 4.98 8.82
N THR A 67 11.23 4.63 10.08
CA THR A 67 12.22 4.90 11.14
C THR A 67 13.22 3.76 11.32
N ASP A 68 13.05 2.65 10.62
CA ASP A 68 13.95 1.51 10.70
C ASP A 68 14.61 1.26 9.34
N ILE A 69 13.89 0.64 8.42
CA ILE A 69 14.41 0.36 7.08
C ILE A 69 13.73 1.32 6.10
N TYR A 70 14.35 2.46 5.85
CA TYR A 70 13.79 3.49 4.98
C TYR A 70 13.67 2.95 3.55
N PRO A 71 12.48 2.95 2.93
CA PRO A 71 12.32 2.38 1.59
C PRO A 71 12.98 3.25 0.51
N ASP A 72 13.61 2.60 -0.45
CA ASP A 72 14.12 3.28 -1.64
C ASP A 72 13.01 3.64 -2.62
N ALA A 73 11.92 2.87 -2.59
CA ALA A 73 10.76 3.10 -3.45
C ALA A 73 9.48 2.69 -2.71
N VAL A 74 8.38 3.32 -3.08
CA VAL A 74 7.07 3.05 -2.48
C VAL A 74 6.06 2.81 -3.59
N LYS A 75 5.31 1.71 -3.49
CA LYS A 75 4.19 1.44 -4.39
C LYS A 75 2.91 1.56 -3.58
N ILE A 76 1.95 2.32 -4.09
CA ILE A 76 0.62 2.43 -3.48
C ILE A 76 -0.36 1.66 -4.35
N GLY A 77 -0.95 0.64 -3.78
CA GLY A 77 -1.99 -0.14 -4.43
C GLY A 77 -3.35 0.51 -4.28
N MET A 78 -4.41 -0.26 -4.54
CA MET A 78 -5.75 0.27 -4.44
C MET A 78 -6.13 0.52 -2.98
N VAL A 79 -6.54 1.77 -2.69
CA VAL A 79 -7.02 2.19 -1.37
C VAL A 79 -8.32 2.94 -1.58
N SER A 80 -9.41 2.45 -1.00
CA SER A 80 -10.73 3.02 -1.23
C SER A 80 -11.13 4.06 -0.20
N SER A 81 -10.52 4.05 0.98
CA SER A 81 -10.86 4.97 2.07
C SER A 81 -10.10 6.28 1.92
N SER A 82 -10.83 7.42 1.87
CA SER A 82 -10.18 8.72 1.82
C SER A 82 -9.37 9.01 3.08
N ALA A 83 -9.82 8.53 4.24
CA ALA A 83 -9.07 8.70 5.49
C ALA A 83 -7.71 7.99 5.44
N LEU A 84 -7.67 6.78 4.87
CA LEU A 84 -6.41 6.05 4.71
C LEU A 84 -5.52 6.72 3.68
N ILE A 85 -6.07 7.22 2.58
CA ILE A 85 -5.30 7.94 1.57
C ILE A 85 -4.66 9.19 2.17
N GLU A 86 -5.40 9.93 2.97
CA GLU A 86 -4.86 11.11 3.65
C GLU A 86 -3.71 10.76 4.59
N THR A 87 -3.86 9.66 5.33
CA THR A 87 -2.80 9.17 6.23
C THR A 87 -1.55 8.81 5.44
N ILE A 88 -1.71 8.09 4.33
CA ILE A 88 -0.59 7.72 3.46
C ILE A 88 0.12 8.98 2.96
N ALA A 89 -0.63 9.93 2.40
CA ALA A 89 -0.05 11.15 1.87
C ALA A 89 0.71 11.94 2.94
N LYS A 90 0.12 12.07 4.12
CA LYS A 90 0.73 12.77 5.23
C LYS A 90 2.06 12.13 5.64
N LYS A 91 2.08 10.80 5.77
CA LYS A 91 3.29 10.09 6.19
C LYS A 91 4.36 10.10 5.12
N LEU A 92 4.00 9.94 3.85
CA LEU A 92 4.98 10.01 2.77
C LEU A 92 5.62 11.39 2.68
N ARG A 93 4.84 12.44 2.91
CA ARG A 93 5.40 13.80 2.97
C ARG A 93 6.28 14.00 4.20
N GLN A 94 5.84 13.50 5.35
CA GLN A 94 6.60 13.62 6.60
C GLN A 94 8.00 13.02 6.48
N TYR A 95 8.12 11.87 5.84
CA TYR A 95 9.39 11.16 5.69
C TYR A 95 10.10 11.46 4.38
N GLU A 96 9.55 12.33 3.55
CA GLU A 96 10.12 12.69 2.24
C GLU A 96 10.39 11.43 1.41
N ALA A 97 9.37 10.58 1.30
CA ALA A 97 9.49 9.31 0.60
C ALA A 97 9.89 9.51 -0.86
N LYS A 98 10.68 8.58 -1.39
CA LYS A 98 11.25 8.66 -2.73
C LYS A 98 10.62 7.62 -3.64
N ASN A 99 10.60 7.92 -4.94
CA ASN A 99 10.21 6.97 -5.99
C ASN A 99 8.83 6.36 -5.72
N ILE A 100 7.83 7.23 -5.60
CA ILE A 100 6.46 6.82 -5.32
C ILE A 100 5.76 6.45 -6.62
N VAL A 101 5.21 5.23 -6.68
CA VAL A 101 4.45 4.73 -7.81
C VAL A 101 3.04 4.43 -7.34
N VAL A 102 2.05 4.99 -8.02
CA VAL A 102 0.63 4.75 -7.72
C VAL A 102 0.07 3.80 -8.77
N ASP A 103 -0.58 2.74 -8.33
CA ASP A 103 -1.18 1.77 -9.23
C ASP A 103 -2.30 2.44 -10.04
N PRO A 104 -2.26 2.36 -11.38
CA PRO A 104 -3.30 2.98 -12.21
C PRO A 104 -4.71 2.49 -11.92
N VAL A 105 -4.87 1.30 -11.36
CA VAL A 105 -6.19 0.78 -10.97
C VAL A 105 -6.89 1.68 -9.97
N MET A 106 -6.13 2.42 -9.17
CA MET A 106 -6.71 3.39 -8.23
C MET A 106 -7.50 4.50 -8.90
N VAL A 107 -7.21 4.82 -10.16
CA VAL A 107 -7.90 5.90 -10.87
C VAL A 107 -9.26 5.47 -11.39
N ALA A 108 -9.58 4.19 -11.34
CA ALA A 108 -10.91 3.72 -11.71
C ALA A 108 -11.92 4.19 -10.66
N THR A 109 -13.11 4.56 -11.10
CA THR A 109 -14.18 5.03 -10.23
C THR A 109 -13.78 6.31 -9.48
N SER A 110 -13.96 6.36 -8.17
CA SER A 110 -13.68 7.55 -7.36
C SER A 110 -12.19 7.77 -7.10
N GLY A 111 -11.36 6.79 -7.39
CA GLY A 111 -9.94 6.89 -7.10
C GLY A 111 -9.24 7.99 -7.90
N ALA A 112 -9.70 8.27 -9.12
CA ALA A 112 -9.09 9.29 -9.97
C ALA A 112 -9.09 10.66 -9.29
N LYS A 113 -10.18 11.03 -8.65
CA LYS A 113 -10.28 12.31 -7.96
C LYS A 113 -9.35 12.38 -6.76
N LEU A 114 -9.25 11.29 -6.00
CA LEU A 114 -8.40 11.24 -4.82
C LEU A 114 -6.93 11.37 -5.20
N ILE A 115 -6.52 10.75 -6.30
CA ILE A 115 -5.14 10.86 -6.79
C ILE A 115 -4.85 12.29 -7.21
N ASN A 116 -5.77 12.95 -7.89
CA ASN A 116 -5.58 14.33 -8.30
C ASN A 116 -5.45 15.27 -7.09
N ASP A 117 -6.19 15.02 -6.04
CA ASP A 117 -6.10 15.80 -4.80
C ASP A 117 -4.76 15.61 -4.11
N GLU A 118 -4.18 14.43 -4.23
CA GLU A 118 -2.89 14.10 -3.62
C GLU A 118 -1.69 14.59 -4.46
N ALA A 119 -1.89 14.71 -5.74
CA ALA A 119 -0.81 15.17 -6.62
C ALA A 119 -0.51 16.64 -6.42
#